data_a1be27678aaa2153689268a8f78ebe03
#
_entry.id   a1be27678aaa2153689268a8f78ebe03
#
_cell.length_a   1.000
_cell.length_b   1.000
_cell.length_c   1.000
_cell.angle_alpha   90.00
_cell.angle_beta   90.00
_cell.angle_gamma   90.00
#
_symmetry.space_group_name_H-M   'P 1'
#
loop_
_entity.id
_entity.type
_entity.pdbx_description
1 polymer ?
#
loop_
_entity_poly.entity_id
_entity_poly.type
_entity_poly.pdbx_seq_one_letter_code
_entity_poly.pdbx_strand_id
1 'polypeptide(L)'
;MTDFTQTQPVGIAPEATLFAANEAMITYGVRLLFVTERDHLLGIISTQDTLGERPLQMRHLGKGTVSDLSVSDLMHPLASLQVLRHADVLHANVGDLVATLQRLGRKHLLVSEQLPEQPLAIRGMFSATQIERQLGAPVETYERAQTFAQIEAALGA
;
A
#
# COMPACT_ATOMS: atom_id res chain seq x y z
N MET A 1 -0.60 10.27 10.84
CA MET A 1 -0.07 10.35 9.45
C MET A 1 1.45 10.34 9.52
N THR A 2 2.08 9.54 8.69
CA THR A 2 3.51 9.70 8.41
C THR A 2 3.66 10.85 7.43
N ASP A 3 4.35 11.90 7.84
CA ASP A 3 4.54 13.11 7.05
C ASP A 3 5.89 13.05 6.31
N PHE A 4 5.85 13.05 4.99
CA PHE A 4 7.05 12.95 4.15
C PHE A 4 7.84 14.23 4.01
N THR A 5 7.39 15.32 4.62
CA THR A 5 8.26 16.50 4.81
C THR A 5 9.22 16.33 6.00
N GLN A 6 8.90 15.40 6.91
CA GLN A 6 9.71 15.11 8.10
C GLN A 6 10.44 13.76 8.01
N THR A 7 9.87 12.81 7.27
CA THR A 7 10.40 11.45 7.13
C THR A 7 10.55 11.13 5.65
N GLN A 8 11.77 10.83 5.22
CA GLN A 8 12.02 10.49 3.83
C GLN A 8 11.37 9.15 3.47
N PRO A 9 10.53 9.09 2.41
CA PRO A 9 9.98 7.83 1.93
C PRO A 9 11.09 6.94 1.36
N VAL A 10 10.97 5.63 1.56
CA VAL A 10 11.92 4.66 1.01
C VAL A 10 11.49 4.27 -0.39
N GLY A 11 12.36 4.48 -1.36
CA GLY A 11 12.13 4.14 -2.76
C GLY A 11 12.76 2.82 -3.17
N ILE A 12 12.23 2.23 -4.24
CA ILE A 12 12.80 1.06 -4.90
C ILE A 12 12.55 1.14 -6.42
N ALA A 13 13.47 0.60 -7.20
CA ALA A 13 13.34 0.55 -8.65
C ALA A 13 12.29 -0.50 -9.10
N PRO A 14 11.55 -0.27 -10.18
CA PRO A 14 10.54 -1.20 -10.67
C PRO A 14 11.11 -2.56 -11.12
N GLU A 15 12.36 -2.61 -11.57
CA GLU A 15 13.07 -3.82 -12.00
C GLU A 15 13.66 -4.63 -10.84
N ALA A 16 13.65 -4.09 -9.61
CA ALA A 16 14.17 -4.78 -8.45
C ALA A 16 13.41 -6.09 -8.19
N THR A 17 14.11 -7.08 -7.63
CA THR A 17 13.49 -8.36 -7.27
C THR A 17 12.62 -8.21 -6.02
N LEU A 18 11.67 -9.13 -5.83
CA LEU A 18 10.86 -9.16 -4.61
C LEU A 18 11.73 -9.40 -3.36
N PHE A 19 12.82 -10.15 -3.50
CA PHE A 19 13.80 -10.33 -2.42
C PHE A 19 14.41 -9.00 -2.01
N ALA A 20 14.89 -8.20 -2.98
CA ALA A 20 15.46 -6.88 -2.70
C ALA A 20 14.44 -5.94 -2.06
N ALA A 21 13.16 -6.01 -2.47
CA ALA A 21 12.09 -5.23 -1.84
C ALA A 21 11.89 -5.62 -0.37
N ASN A 22 11.87 -6.92 -0.06
CA ASN A 22 11.74 -7.41 1.32
C ASN A 22 12.94 -7.01 2.18
N GLU A 23 14.16 -7.16 1.68
CA GLU A 23 15.38 -6.73 2.36
C GLU A 23 15.36 -5.22 2.66
N ALA A 24 14.92 -4.40 1.71
CA ALA A 24 14.77 -2.96 1.92
C ALA A 24 13.73 -2.66 3.02
N MET A 25 12.57 -3.33 2.99
CA MET A 25 11.53 -3.14 4.01
C MET A 25 12.05 -3.51 5.42
N ILE A 26 12.82 -4.60 5.55
CA ILE A 26 13.42 -5.02 6.81
C ILE A 26 14.47 -4.00 7.26
N THR A 27 15.40 -3.63 6.37
CA THR A 27 16.52 -2.74 6.68
C THR A 27 16.05 -1.37 7.15
N TYR A 28 15.03 -0.81 6.50
CA TYR A 28 14.49 0.51 6.85
C TYR A 28 13.34 0.45 7.86
N GLY A 29 12.94 -0.73 8.31
CA GLY A 29 11.84 -0.90 9.28
C GLY A 29 10.49 -0.43 8.76
N VAL A 30 10.26 -0.49 7.44
CA VAL A 30 9.01 -0.08 6.79
C VAL A 30 8.28 -1.28 6.20
N ARG A 31 6.98 -1.14 5.94
CA ARG A 31 6.15 -2.18 5.32
C ARG A 31 5.65 -1.80 3.94
N LEU A 32 6.08 -0.66 3.43
CA LEU A 32 5.71 -0.14 2.13
C LEU A 32 6.90 0.59 1.54
N LEU A 33 7.14 0.37 0.26
CA LEU A 33 8.12 1.08 -0.54
C LEU A 33 7.43 1.86 -1.66
N PHE A 34 7.98 3.00 -2.01
CA PHE A 34 7.59 3.76 -3.19
C PHE A 34 8.36 3.25 -4.39
N VAL A 35 7.65 2.85 -5.43
CA VAL A 35 8.28 2.42 -6.67
C VAL A 35 8.54 3.65 -7.51
N THR A 36 9.81 3.95 -7.75
CA THR A 36 10.24 5.17 -8.43
C THR A 36 11.22 4.88 -9.55
N GLU A 37 11.10 5.63 -10.63
CA GLU A 37 12.05 5.64 -11.73
C GLU A 37 12.39 7.08 -12.09
N ARG A 38 13.67 7.44 -12.11
CA ARG A 38 14.15 8.80 -12.43
C ARG A 38 13.37 9.90 -11.69
N ASP A 39 13.20 9.72 -10.38
CA ASP A 39 12.44 10.61 -9.48
C ASP A 39 10.93 10.71 -9.76
N HIS A 40 10.39 9.88 -10.66
CA HIS A 40 8.96 9.76 -10.87
C HIS A 40 8.37 8.61 -10.04
N LEU A 41 7.30 8.91 -9.31
CA LEU A 41 6.55 7.88 -8.59
C LEU A 41 5.68 7.08 -9.57
N LEU A 42 5.95 5.78 -9.67
CA LEU A 42 5.19 4.85 -10.51
C LEU A 42 4.07 4.15 -9.74
N GLY A 43 4.29 3.91 -8.44
CA GLY A 43 3.34 3.19 -7.60
C GLY A 43 3.90 2.87 -6.22
N ILE A 44 3.29 1.90 -5.56
CA ILE A 44 3.72 1.40 -4.26
C ILE A 44 3.74 -0.12 -4.25
N ILE A 45 4.59 -0.70 -3.38
CA ILE A 45 4.61 -2.12 -3.08
C ILE A 45 4.73 -2.32 -1.57
N SER A 46 3.99 -3.28 -1.03
CA SER A 46 3.97 -3.56 0.40
C SER A 46 4.41 -5.00 0.72
N THR A 47 4.66 -5.29 2.00
CA THR A 47 4.94 -6.64 2.48
C THR A 47 3.83 -7.63 2.13
N GLN A 48 2.59 -7.18 2.07
CA GLN A 48 1.46 -8.03 1.67
C GLN A 48 1.54 -8.45 0.20
N ASP A 49 2.04 -7.56 -0.65
CA ASP A 49 2.21 -7.85 -2.09
C ASP A 49 3.36 -8.83 -2.34
N THR A 50 4.43 -8.74 -1.56
CA THR A 50 5.65 -9.56 -1.75
C THR A 50 5.61 -10.89 -1.03
N LEU A 51 4.95 -11.00 0.14
CA LEU A 51 4.89 -12.19 1.00
C LEU A 51 3.51 -12.84 1.04
N GLY A 52 2.49 -12.22 0.44
CA GLY A 52 1.14 -12.77 0.37
C GLY A 52 0.95 -13.80 -0.75
N GLU A 53 -0.29 -14.00 -1.16
CA GLU A 53 -0.65 -14.98 -2.19
C GLU A 53 -0.36 -14.50 -3.62
N ARG A 54 -0.24 -13.19 -3.84
CA ARG A 54 -0.06 -12.61 -5.18
C ARG A 54 1.14 -13.17 -5.95
N PRO A 55 2.33 -13.35 -5.37
CA PRO A 55 3.46 -13.96 -6.08
C PRO A 55 3.14 -15.38 -6.58
N LEU A 56 2.41 -16.16 -5.81
CA LEU A 56 2.00 -17.50 -6.21
C LEU A 56 0.94 -17.47 -7.33
N GLN A 57 -0.01 -16.55 -7.26
CA GLN A 57 -1.02 -16.35 -8.31
C GLN A 57 -0.36 -15.94 -9.63
N MET A 58 0.62 -15.05 -9.61
CA MET A 58 1.36 -14.63 -10.80
C MET A 58 2.13 -15.80 -11.44
N ARG A 59 2.67 -16.71 -10.63
CA ARG A 59 3.29 -17.94 -11.13
C ARG A 59 2.29 -18.83 -11.87
N HIS A 60 1.08 -19.00 -11.35
CA HIS A 60 0.03 -19.78 -12.00
C HIS A 60 -0.43 -19.16 -13.34
N LEU A 61 -0.25 -17.86 -13.52
CA LEU A 61 -0.51 -17.16 -14.79
C LEU A 61 0.64 -17.29 -15.80
N GLY A 62 1.65 -18.12 -15.54
CA GLY A 62 2.74 -18.41 -16.48
C GLY A 62 3.90 -17.41 -16.47
N LYS A 63 4.02 -16.61 -15.42
CA LYS A 63 5.12 -15.63 -15.27
C LYS A 63 6.42 -16.21 -14.65
N GLY A 64 6.72 -17.47 -14.90
CA GLY A 64 7.96 -18.09 -14.43
C GLY A 64 7.93 -18.49 -12.95
N THR A 65 9.06 -18.41 -12.25
CA THR A 65 9.16 -18.67 -10.81
C THR A 65 8.97 -17.38 -10.01
N VAL A 66 8.72 -17.48 -8.69
CA VAL A 66 8.61 -16.29 -7.82
C VAL A 66 9.88 -15.45 -7.83
N SER A 67 11.05 -16.08 -8.02
CA SER A 67 12.34 -15.40 -8.13
C SER A 67 12.51 -14.58 -9.41
N ASP A 68 11.71 -14.87 -10.45
CA ASP A 68 11.74 -14.13 -11.71
C ASP A 68 10.84 -12.89 -11.69
N LEU A 69 10.01 -12.75 -10.65
CA LEU A 69 9.12 -11.61 -10.51
C LEU A 69 9.87 -10.37 -10.05
N SER A 70 9.56 -9.25 -10.68
CA SER A 70 10.03 -7.93 -10.32
C SER A 70 9.00 -7.17 -9.47
N VAL A 71 9.43 -6.07 -8.88
CA VAL A 71 8.57 -5.13 -8.17
C VAL A 71 7.43 -4.63 -9.08
N SER A 72 7.74 -4.33 -10.35
CA SER A 72 6.74 -3.86 -11.34
C SER A 72 5.63 -4.87 -11.62
N ASP A 73 5.88 -6.17 -11.45
CA ASP A 73 4.86 -7.21 -11.65
C ASP A 73 3.78 -7.21 -10.55
N LEU A 74 4.13 -6.75 -9.35
CA LEU A 74 3.27 -6.83 -8.16
C LEU A 74 2.90 -5.47 -7.55
N MET A 75 3.55 -4.39 -7.95
CA MET A 75 3.23 -3.07 -7.44
C MET A 75 1.79 -2.68 -7.73
N HIS A 76 1.25 -1.79 -6.91
CA HIS A 76 0.03 -1.07 -7.21
C HIS A 76 0.40 0.22 -7.96
N PRO A 77 0.07 0.35 -9.25
CA PRO A 77 0.40 1.55 -10.02
C PRO A 77 -0.32 2.77 -9.45
N LEU A 78 0.31 3.93 -9.54
CA LEU A 78 -0.21 5.19 -8.99
C LEU A 78 -1.63 5.50 -9.47
N ALA A 79 -1.94 5.20 -10.74
CA ALA A 79 -3.26 5.41 -11.33
C ALA A 79 -4.37 4.56 -10.68
N SER A 80 -4.03 3.45 -10.02
CA SER A 80 -4.98 2.59 -9.30
C SER A 80 -5.10 2.93 -7.80
N LEU A 81 -4.29 3.86 -7.30
CA LEU A 81 -4.29 4.23 -5.90
C LEU A 81 -5.33 5.31 -5.63
N GLN A 82 -6.06 5.14 -4.55
CA GLN A 82 -6.87 6.23 -4.02
C GLN A 82 -6.00 7.10 -3.12
N VAL A 83 -6.07 8.40 -3.37
CA VAL A 83 -5.27 9.40 -2.69
C VAL A 83 -6.22 10.41 -2.03
N LEU A 84 -6.01 10.66 -0.75
CA LEU A 84 -6.75 11.69 -0.01
C LEU A 84 -6.09 13.05 -0.24
N ARG A 85 -6.88 14.10 -0.39
CA ARG A 85 -6.33 15.45 -0.41
C ARG A 85 -5.95 15.89 1.01
N HIS A 86 -4.81 16.51 1.18
CA HIS A 86 -4.34 17.00 2.47
C HIS A 86 -5.36 17.95 3.12
N ALA A 87 -6.00 18.81 2.34
CA ALA A 87 -7.04 19.71 2.83
C ALA A 87 -8.24 18.97 3.46
N ASP A 88 -8.64 17.83 2.89
CA ASP A 88 -9.73 17.00 3.42
C ASP A 88 -9.30 16.30 4.72
N VAL A 89 -8.05 15.86 4.78
CA VAL A 89 -7.47 15.20 5.96
C VAL A 89 -7.45 16.13 7.18
N LEU A 90 -7.22 17.42 6.99
CA LEU A 90 -7.21 18.40 8.10
C LEU A 90 -8.57 18.51 8.82
N HIS A 91 -9.65 18.14 8.15
CA HIS A 91 -11.01 18.18 8.68
C HIS A 91 -11.56 16.79 9.05
N ALA A 92 -10.83 15.72 8.72
CA ALA A 92 -11.23 14.34 9.01
C ALA A 92 -10.87 13.94 10.43
N ASN A 93 -11.71 13.11 11.03
CA ASN A 93 -11.38 12.43 12.27
C ASN A 93 -10.81 11.03 12.01
N VAL A 94 -10.26 10.37 13.03
CA VAL A 94 -9.67 9.04 12.91
C VAL A 94 -10.69 8.00 12.44
N GLY A 95 -11.94 8.12 12.87
CA GLY A 95 -13.04 7.24 12.44
C GLY A 95 -13.28 7.29 10.94
N ASP A 96 -13.22 8.48 10.32
CA ASP A 96 -13.38 8.66 8.87
C ASP A 96 -12.26 7.95 8.10
N LEU A 97 -11.03 8.03 8.62
CA LEU A 97 -9.87 7.36 8.03
C LEU A 97 -10.00 5.84 8.14
N VAL A 98 -10.40 5.33 9.30
CA VAL A 98 -10.66 3.89 9.53
C VAL A 98 -11.76 3.40 8.59
N ALA A 99 -12.89 4.10 8.51
CA ALA A 99 -14.00 3.75 7.61
C ALA A 99 -13.55 3.75 6.14
N THR A 100 -12.68 4.68 5.76
CA THR A 100 -12.13 4.74 4.39
C THR A 100 -11.21 3.55 4.12
N LEU A 101 -10.30 3.22 5.03
CA LEU A 101 -9.42 2.04 4.92
C LEU A 101 -10.25 0.76 4.78
N GLN A 102 -11.27 0.60 5.62
CA GLN A 102 -12.17 -0.55 5.59
C GLN A 102 -12.93 -0.65 4.28
N ARG A 103 -13.57 0.45 3.84
CA ARG A 103 -14.33 0.49 2.59
C ARG A 103 -13.48 0.15 1.35
N LEU A 104 -12.21 0.54 1.36
CA LEU A 104 -11.28 0.31 0.27
C LEU A 104 -10.57 -1.03 0.34
N GLY A 105 -10.68 -1.77 1.45
CA GLY A 105 -9.91 -2.98 1.70
C GLY A 105 -8.40 -2.74 1.67
N ARG A 106 -7.95 -1.54 2.05
CA ARG A 106 -6.55 -1.13 1.97
C ARG A 106 -5.95 -0.93 3.36
N LYS A 107 -4.67 -1.25 3.49
CA LYS A 107 -3.91 -1.01 4.72
C LYS A 107 -3.18 0.32 4.74
N HIS A 108 -3.14 1.00 3.60
CA HIS A 108 -2.46 2.29 3.43
C HIS A 108 -3.33 3.24 2.60
N LEU A 109 -3.33 4.51 3.00
CA LEU A 109 -3.93 5.63 2.27
C LEU A 109 -2.86 6.68 2.05
N LEU A 110 -2.63 7.04 0.80
CA LEU A 110 -1.74 8.14 0.45
C LEU A 110 -2.45 9.48 0.62
N VAL A 111 -1.71 10.48 0.99
CA VAL A 111 -2.19 11.86 1.10
C VAL A 111 -1.43 12.72 0.12
N SER A 112 -2.14 13.38 -0.77
CA SER A 112 -1.57 14.33 -1.72
C SER A 112 -1.76 15.77 -1.25
N GLU A 113 -0.83 16.60 -1.65
CA GLU A 113 -0.90 18.05 -1.53
C GLU A 113 -0.59 18.68 -2.87
N GLN A 114 -1.42 19.63 -3.25
CA GLN A 114 -1.17 20.45 -4.42
C GLN A 114 -0.98 21.89 -3.97
N LEU A 115 0.25 22.38 -4.09
CA LEU A 115 0.58 23.76 -3.87
C LEU A 115 0.38 24.54 -5.18
N PRO A 116 0.07 25.85 -5.12
CA PRO A 116 -0.02 26.69 -6.31
C PRO A 116 1.25 26.58 -7.17
N GLU A 117 1.07 26.41 -8.47
CA GLU A 117 2.14 26.32 -9.47
C GLU A 117 3.14 25.16 -9.30
N GLN A 118 2.82 24.17 -8.45
CA GLN A 118 3.62 22.97 -8.26
C GLN A 118 2.87 21.72 -8.71
N PRO A 119 3.58 20.66 -9.14
CA PRO A 119 2.96 19.39 -9.44
C PRO A 119 2.37 18.77 -8.19
N LEU A 120 1.38 17.90 -8.36
CA LEU A 120 0.79 17.13 -7.28
C LEU A 120 1.88 16.30 -6.59
N ALA A 121 2.05 16.48 -5.29
CA ALA A 121 3.03 15.76 -4.49
C ALA A 121 2.34 14.82 -3.48
N ILE A 122 2.98 13.70 -3.16
CA ILE A 122 2.54 12.86 -2.04
C ILE A 122 3.11 13.45 -0.75
N ARG A 123 2.24 14.01 0.05
CA ARG A 123 2.56 14.68 1.32
C ARG A 123 2.81 13.70 2.45
N GLY A 124 2.11 12.57 2.45
CA GLY A 124 2.20 11.61 3.53
C GLY A 124 1.35 10.36 3.31
N MET A 125 1.25 9.57 4.37
CA MET A 125 0.55 8.29 4.34
C MET A 125 -0.09 7.99 5.70
N PHE A 126 -1.28 7.39 5.68
CA PHE A 126 -1.86 6.68 6.80
C PHE A 126 -1.66 5.18 6.65
N SER A 127 -1.31 4.51 7.74
CA SER A 127 -1.20 3.06 7.83
C SER A 127 -2.21 2.53 8.85
N ALA A 128 -2.98 1.50 8.49
CA ALA A 128 -3.87 0.81 9.42
C ALA A 128 -3.13 0.38 10.68
N THR A 129 -1.96 -0.24 10.54
CA THR A 129 -1.13 -0.68 11.68
C THR A 129 -0.71 0.46 12.60
N GLN A 130 -0.43 1.65 12.04
CA GLN A 130 -0.09 2.81 12.86
C GLN A 130 -1.31 3.32 13.63
N ILE A 131 -2.48 3.33 12.99
CA ILE A 131 -3.75 3.71 13.63
C ILE A 131 -4.10 2.71 14.73
N GLU A 132 -4.03 1.39 14.46
CA GLU A 132 -4.23 0.33 15.46
C GLU A 132 -3.38 0.54 16.70
N ARG A 133 -2.10 0.83 16.49
CA ARG A 133 -1.14 1.05 17.58
C ARG A 133 -1.49 2.27 18.43
N GLN A 134 -2.02 3.33 17.81
CA GLN A 134 -2.44 4.55 18.50
C GLN A 134 -3.79 4.39 19.21
N LEU A 135 -4.71 3.63 18.64
CA LEU A 135 -6.04 3.38 19.21
C LEU A 135 -6.03 2.27 20.26
N GLY A 136 -5.01 1.38 20.27
CA GLY A 136 -4.99 0.18 21.08
C GLY A 136 -6.03 -0.88 20.67
N ALA A 137 -6.59 -0.77 19.46
CA ALA A 137 -7.61 -1.65 18.92
C ALA A 137 -7.33 -1.99 17.45
N PRO A 138 -7.63 -3.22 16.98
CA PRO A 138 -7.41 -3.61 15.60
C PRO A 138 -8.33 -2.82 14.65
N VAL A 139 -7.78 -2.47 13.49
CA VAL A 139 -8.53 -1.92 12.35
C VAL A 139 -8.74 -3.06 11.35
N GLU A 140 -9.90 -3.70 11.41
CA GLU A 140 -10.24 -4.75 10.47
C GLU A 140 -10.49 -4.15 9.09
N THR A 141 -9.71 -4.57 8.09
CA THR A 141 -9.93 -4.22 6.69
C THR A 141 -10.70 -5.34 5.98
N TYR A 142 -11.61 -5.00 5.09
CA TYR A 142 -12.57 -5.92 4.45
C TYR A 142 -11.97 -7.12 3.69
N GLU A 143 -10.67 -7.20 3.49
CA GLU A 143 -10.03 -8.35 2.84
C GLU A 143 -10.35 -9.68 3.55
N ARG A 144 -10.46 -9.67 4.89
CA ARG A 144 -10.88 -10.87 5.65
C ARG A 144 -12.36 -11.20 5.42
N ALA A 145 -13.21 -10.19 5.38
CA ALA A 145 -14.65 -10.39 5.19
C ALA A 145 -14.99 -10.90 3.78
N GLN A 146 -14.31 -10.42 2.75
CA GLN A 146 -14.50 -10.92 1.38
C GLN A 146 -14.04 -12.37 1.23
N THR A 147 -12.93 -12.76 1.87
CA THR A 147 -12.45 -14.14 1.81
C THR A 147 -13.40 -15.09 2.53
N PHE A 148 -13.94 -14.72 3.69
CA PHE A 148 -14.94 -15.52 4.40
C PHE A 148 -16.28 -15.59 3.66
N ALA A 149 -16.77 -14.48 3.12
CA ALA A 149 -17.99 -14.46 2.32
C ALA A 149 -17.87 -15.30 1.04
N GLN A 150 -16.71 -15.31 0.41
CA GLN A 150 -16.43 -16.18 -0.74
C GLN A 150 -16.35 -17.66 -0.34
N ILE A 151 -15.79 -17.99 0.81
CA ILE A 151 -15.75 -19.35 1.34
C ILE A 151 -17.15 -19.81 1.73
N GLU A 152 -17.93 -19.00 2.40
CA GLU A 152 -19.33 -19.33 2.75
C GLU A 152 -20.20 -19.48 1.51
N ALA A 153 -20.06 -18.62 0.51
CA ALA A 153 -20.78 -18.75 -0.76
C ALA A 153 -20.38 -20.02 -1.54
N ALA A 154 -19.12 -20.43 -1.46
CA ALA A 154 -18.64 -21.67 -2.08
C ALA A 154 -19.07 -22.93 -1.34
N LEU A 155 -19.27 -22.85 0.00
CA LEU A 155 -19.73 -23.96 0.85
C LEU A 155 -21.26 -24.06 0.92
N GLY A 156 -21.98 -22.96 0.63
CA GLY A 156 -23.44 -22.90 0.60
C GLY A 156 -24.07 -23.22 -0.75
N ALA A 157 -23.26 -23.50 -1.70
CA ALA A 157 -23.67 -24.03 -3.00
C ALA A 157 -23.43 -25.54 -3.02
#